data_4288ebd7701e125f502863e0cc82b070
#
_entry.id   4288ebd7701e125f502863e0cc82b070
#
_cell.length_a   1.000
_cell.length_b   1.000
_cell.length_c   1.000
_cell.angle_alpha   90.00
_cell.angle_beta   90.00
_cell.angle_gamma   90.00
#
_symmetry.space_group_name_H-M   'P 1'
#
loop_
_entity.id
_entity.type
_entity.pdbx_description
1 polymer ?
#
loop_
_entity_poly.entity_id
_entity_poly.type
_entity_poly.pdbx_seq_one_letter_code
_entity_poly.pdbx_strand_id
1 'polypeptide(L)'
;MEPNNTDRPQFSEEEESGFDIMEWVLHFLHHWYLFVIGIIISLGLAYLQNRKWLPSYKSAGTMIIEEYRTSSSTQALMQGFGVQAGYKNVNNQVIMLGSNDLISKVVDSLPQLTVDYISKGNFKVRNLYSTSPILIQHDYIAPEAYNLLFKIKLSPDGSYVITVDENKQFANLTLRGRIGEPLQHNLFFITVFSNYGYTGKNELYFRFRDKNSLIGDFASRIQFNYVAEGSSVLEISLASQVPDRDVDFINKLAETFLADNLERKNDAANKTIKFIDSQLSNVRKSLASSEDEMTSFRQRNQIVDVSSHSGELMGKASQYDNEIQALRLRETYLDYLTNYLKTNLEDGSVVAPSSLGLNEPMLMALVQQINDLNLKRSELSPKNVYYAKYSNDIENVKKAIAEVTKSMRAALEIEKKDVNTRYNKVKTEIELLPEKELEMISIERRYKMDDNYYTFFLQKRAEAEILKSSNTPDNNILDKARVITVTNGGTKSKTTMTFLLFGILVPALIVVLKQLLNNTVRSVS
;
A
#
# COMPACT_ATOMS: atom_id res chain seq x y z
N MET A 1 93.22 -5.64 63.93
CA MET A 1 93.58 -5.01 62.65
C MET A 1 92.27 -4.63 61.98
N GLU A 2 91.95 -3.40 62.01
CA GLU A 2 91.06 -2.69 61.06
C GLU A 2 91.67 -2.73 59.64
N PRO A 3 90.99 -2.41 58.59
CA PRO A 3 89.97 -1.36 58.38
C PRO A 3 88.89 -1.84 57.39
N ASN A 4 87.87 -1.18 57.05
CA ASN A 4 87.85 0.05 56.30
C ASN A 4 86.39 0.42 55.86
N ASN A 5 86.14 1.64 55.93
CA ASN A 5 85.05 2.45 55.42
C ASN A 5 84.72 2.16 53.95
N THR A 6 83.43 2.06 53.66
CA THR A 6 82.94 2.19 52.23
C THR A 6 81.75 3.12 52.24
N ASP A 7 81.91 4.26 51.58
CA ASP A 7 80.94 5.24 51.11
C ASP A 7 79.76 4.58 50.46
N ARG A 8 78.56 4.92 50.91
CA ARG A 8 77.31 4.73 50.16
C ARG A 8 76.92 6.07 49.57
N PRO A 9 76.65 6.14 48.28
CA PRO A 9 76.05 7.34 47.67
C PRO A 9 74.60 7.48 48.14
N GLN A 10 74.27 8.63 48.68
CA GLN A 10 72.92 9.08 48.92
C GLN A 10 72.21 9.26 47.61
N PHE A 11 71.23 8.42 47.33
CA PHE A 11 70.22 8.73 46.30
C PHE A 11 69.33 9.83 46.86
N SER A 12 69.37 10.99 46.27
CA SER A 12 68.37 12.02 46.44
C SER A 12 67.02 11.48 45.96
N GLU A 13 66.06 11.34 46.84
CA GLU A 13 64.67 11.17 46.50
C GLU A 13 64.26 12.40 45.67
N GLU A 14 64.08 12.21 44.37
CA GLU A 14 63.30 13.16 43.56
C GLU A 14 61.89 13.13 44.13
N GLU A 15 61.51 14.21 44.81
CA GLU A 15 60.10 14.47 45.15
C GLU A 15 59.31 14.45 43.82
N GLU A 16 58.59 13.37 43.57
CA GLU A 16 57.49 13.39 42.60
C GLU A 16 56.60 14.56 42.97
N SER A 17 56.55 15.57 42.14
CA SER A 17 55.62 16.70 42.22
C SER A 17 54.22 16.15 42.11
N GLY A 18 53.68 15.67 43.21
CA GLY A 18 52.29 15.22 43.32
C GLY A 18 51.37 16.38 42.89
N PHE A 19 50.48 16.06 41.96
CA PHE A 19 49.44 16.97 41.50
C PHE A 19 48.65 17.46 42.73
N ASP A 20 48.96 18.65 43.23
CA ASP A 20 48.27 19.19 44.44
C ASP A 20 46.88 19.68 44.09
N ILE A 21 45.92 18.77 44.25
CA ILE A 21 44.49 19.02 43.95
C ILE A 21 43.97 20.24 44.73
N MET A 22 44.50 20.49 45.90
CA MET A 22 44.07 21.61 46.75
C MET A 22 44.49 22.96 46.16
N GLU A 23 45.65 23.06 45.55
CA GLU A 23 46.15 24.25 44.89
C GLU A 23 45.30 24.62 43.68
N TRP A 24 44.86 23.60 42.89
CA TRP A 24 43.94 23.79 41.75
C TRP A 24 42.55 24.25 42.22
N VAL A 25 42.01 23.70 43.29
CA VAL A 25 40.71 24.14 43.83
C VAL A 25 40.77 25.61 44.29
N LEU A 26 41.85 26.03 44.92
CA LEU A 26 42.03 27.46 45.33
C LEU A 26 42.12 28.38 44.10
N HIS A 27 42.76 27.94 43.03
CA HIS A 27 42.81 28.71 41.79
C HIS A 27 41.44 28.85 41.10
N PHE A 28 40.62 27.81 41.09
CA PHE A 28 39.23 27.90 40.60
C PHE A 28 38.39 28.80 41.50
N LEU A 29 38.52 28.73 42.82
CA LEU A 29 37.82 29.59 43.75
C LEU A 29 38.24 31.06 43.59
N HIS A 30 39.50 31.37 43.32
CA HIS A 30 39.96 32.73 43.07
C HIS A 30 39.37 33.35 41.81
N HIS A 31 39.06 32.50 40.78
CA HIS A 31 38.51 32.96 39.52
C HIS A 31 37.00 32.67 39.40
N TRP A 32 36.27 32.53 40.52
CA TRP A 32 34.83 32.19 40.54
C TRP A 32 33.93 33.06 39.67
N TYR A 33 34.30 34.36 39.50
CA TYR A 33 33.58 35.32 38.68
C TYR A 33 33.54 34.90 37.22
N LEU A 34 34.58 34.23 36.67
CA LEU A 34 34.58 33.71 35.31
C LEU A 34 33.51 32.63 35.11
N PHE A 35 33.29 31.79 36.10
CA PHE A 35 32.25 30.77 36.06
C PHE A 35 30.85 31.39 36.09
N VAL A 36 30.64 32.40 36.92
CA VAL A 36 29.35 33.12 36.98
C VAL A 36 29.04 33.80 35.66
N ILE A 37 30.00 34.49 35.07
CA ILE A 37 29.85 35.12 33.74
C ILE A 37 29.62 34.07 32.66
N GLY A 38 30.37 32.96 32.66
CA GLY A 38 30.24 31.86 31.72
C GLY A 38 28.85 31.22 31.79
N ILE A 39 28.33 30.99 32.99
CA ILE A 39 26.98 30.45 33.21
C ILE A 39 25.90 31.43 32.72
N ILE A 40 26.01 32.70 33.01
CA ILE A 40 25.04 33.71 32.56
C ILE A 40 25.00 33.79 31.03
N ILE A 41 26.17 33.84 30.37
CA ILE A 41 26.25 33.85 28.91
C ILE A 41 25.68 32.56 28.31
N SER A 42 26.04 31.39 28.86
CA SER A 42 25.56 30.10 28.37
C SER A 42 24.05 29.93 28.53
N LEU A 43 23.47 30.35 29.66
CA LEU A 43 22.02 30.35 29.87
C LEU A 43 21.31 31.35 28.92
N GLY A 44 21.91 32.50 28.66
CA GLY A 44 21.40 33.46 27.66
C GLY A 44 21.36 32.84 26.27
N LEU A 45 22.42 32.18 25.83
CA LEU A 45 22.49 31.46 24.56
C LEU A 45 21.49 30.26 24.52
N ALA A 46 21.39 29.50 25.58
CA ALA A 46 20.40 28.44 25.70
C ALA A 46 18.96 28.96 25.59
N TYR A 47 18.66 30.12 26.21
CA TYR A 47 17.36 30.74 26.08
C TYR A 47 17.05 31.18 24.64
N LEU A 48 17.99 31.81 23.95
CA LEU A 48 17.83 32.18 22.55
C LEU A 48 17.60 30.98 21.63
N GLN A 49 18.35 29.91 21.84
CA GLN A 49 18.19 28.65 21.09
C GLN A 49 16.82 28.00 21.38
N ASN A 50 16.42 27.92 22.63
CA ASN A 50 15.14 27.33 23.04
C ASN A 50 13.92 28.15 22.59
N ARG A 51 14.08 29.44 22.29
CA ARG A 51 13.00 30.30 21.79
C ARG A 51 12.54 29.91 20.38
N LYS A 52 13.43 29.33 19.55
CA LYS A 52 13.11 28.84 18.20
C LYS A 52 12.57 27.40 18.18
N TRP A 53 12.65 26.70 19.33
CA TRP A 53 12.29 25.30 19.40
C TRP A 53 10.78 25.07 19.20
N LEU A 54 10.44 24.05 18.38
CA LEU A 54 9.09 23.57 18.14
C LEU A 54 8.96 22.12 18.60
N PRO A 55 7.88 21.74 19.28
CA PRO A 55 7.66 20.36 19.68
C PRO A 55 7.45 19.47 18.45
N SER A 56 7.99 18.26 18.49
CA SER A 56 7.67 17.19 17.56
C SER A 56 6.77 16.21 18.27
N TYR A 57 5.71 15.79 17.62
CA TYR A 57 4.70 14.89 18.14
C TYR A 57 4.83 13.53 17.46
N LYS A 58 4.69 12.45 18.22
CA LYS A 58 4.51 11.10 17.66
C LYS A 58 3.02 10.82 17.55
N SER A 59 2.57 10.58 16.32
CA SER A 59 1.24 10.08 16.01
C SER A 59 1.35 8.60 15.67
N ALA A 60 0.49 7.76 16.25
CA ALA A 60 0.46 6.34 15.92
C ALA A 60 -0.94 5.76 16.01
N GLY A 61 -1.16 4.74 15.17
CA GLY A 61 -2.32 3.87 15.16
C GLY A 61 -1.87 2.41 15.18
N THR A 62 -2.76 1.51 15.55
CA THR A 62 -2.48 0.08 15.59
C THR A 62 -3.42 -0.70 14.70
N MET A 63 -2.89 -1.72 14.04
CA MET A 63 -3.69 -2.65 13.25
C MET A 63 -3.28 -4.09 13.53
N ILE A 64 -4.25 -4.99 13.43
CA ILE A 64 -4.00 -6.43 13.49
C ILE A 64 -3.71 -6.90 12.07
N ILE A 65 -2.59 -7.56 11.90
CA ILE A 65 -2.22 -8.25 10.67
C ILE A 65 -2.36 -9.74 10.94
N GLU A 66 -3.49 -10.32 10.54
CA GLU A 66 -3.73 -11.74 10.79
C GLU A 66 -2.91 -12.62 9.84
N GLU A 67 -2.22 -13.60 10.42
CA GLU A 67 -1.81 -14.79 9.71
C GLU A 67 -3.08 -15.60 9.39
N TYR A 68 -3.32 -15.83 8.14
CA TYR A 68 -4.55 -16.44 7.63
C TYR A 68 -4.88 -17.78 8.33
N ARG A 69 -5.87 -17.77 9.22
CA ARG A 69 -6.56 -18.98 9.70
C ARG A 69 -8.00 -18.94 9.21
N THR A 70 -8.22 -19.39 7.98
CA THR A 70 -9.57 -19.50 7.43
C THR A 70 -10.33 -20.60 8.16
N SER A 71 -11.60 -20.37 8.47
CA SER A 71 -12.50 -21.44 8.90
C SER A 71 -12.55 -22.54 7.84
N SER A 72 -12.58 -23.81 8.25
CA SER A 72 -12.50 -24.97 7.35
C SER A 72 -13.56 -24.96 6.23
N SER A 73 -14.74 -24.39 6.47
CA SER A 73 -15.81 -24.30 5.48
C SER A 73 -15.54 -23.23 4.41
N THR A 74 -15.06 -22.05 4.80
CA THR A 74 -14.68 -20.98 3.86
C THR A 74 -13.43 -21.37 3.09
N GLN A 75 -12.50 -22.11 3.72
CA GLN A 75 -11.29 -22.63 3.07
C GLN A 75 -11.64 -23.66 1.98
N ALA A 76 -12.58 -24.56 2.22
CA ALA A 76 -13.03 -25.52 1.22
C ALA A 76 -13.71 -24.82 0.01
N LEU A 77 -14.54 -23.81 0.25
CA LEU A 77 -15.13 -22.98 -0.81
C LEU A 77 -14.05 -22.21 -1.58
N MET A 78 -13.11 -21.56 -0.88
CA MET A 78 -12.01 -20.82 -1.52
C MET A 78 -11.08 -21.73 -2.32
N GLN A 79 -10.76 -22.93 -1.81
CA GLN A 79 -10.00 -23.95 -2.55
C GLN A 79 -10.76 -24.40 -3.81
N GLY A 80 -12.09 -24.59 -3.70
CA GLY A 80 -12.94 -24.90 -4.84
C GLY A 80 -12.88 -23.82 -5.94
N PHE A 81 -12.59 -22.56 -5.60
CA PHE A 81 -12.39 -21.45 -6.56
C PHE A 81 -10.91 -21.16 -6.86
N GLY A 82 -9.98 -22.02 -6.44
CA GLY A 82 -8.54 -21.86 -6.68
C GLY A 82 -7.89 -20.73 -5.88
N VAL A 83 -8.57 -20.25 -4.84
CA VAL A 83 -8.02 -19.29 -3.90
C VAL A 83 -7.46 -20.05 -2.70
N GLN A 84 -6.14 -20.25 -2.66
CA GLN A 84 -5.51 -20.77 -1.45
C GLN A 84 -5.26 -19.62 -0.49
N ALA A 85 -5.58 -19.83 0.77
CA ALA A 85 -5.04 -19.08 1.87
C ALA A 85 -3.52 -19.34 1.95
N GLY A 86 -2.75 -18.60 1.17
CA GLY A 86 -1.29 -18.65 1.26
C GLY A 86 -0.87 -18.18 2.65
N TYR A 87 0.19 -18.76 3.20
CA TYR A 87 0.84 -18.22 4.41
C TYR A 87 1.25 -16.77 4.12
N LYS A 88 0.45 -15.81 4.52
CA LYS A 88 0.82 -14.40 4.46
C LYS A 88 1.87 -14.17 5.53
N ASN A 89 3.12 -14.06 5.10
CA ASN A 89 4.20 -13.64 5.99
C ASN A 89 3.92 -12.20 6.42
N VAL A 90 3.73 -11.98 7.72
CA VAL A 90 3.45 -10.66 8.30
C VAL A 90 4.50 -9.62 7.85
N ASN A 91 5.75 -10.03 7.69
CA ASN A 91 6.82 -9.15 7.19
C ASN A 91 6.55 -8.64 5.76
N ASN A 92 5.97 -9.46 4.88
CA ASN A 92 5.61 -9.02 3.53
C ASN A 92 4.51 -7.95 3.57
N GLN A 93 3.56 -8.07 4.50
CA GLN A 93 2.50 -7.08 4.66
C GLN A 93 3.03 -5.74 5.19
N VAL A 94 4.04 -5.77 6.07
CA VAL A 94 4.75 -4.57 6.52
C VAL A 94 5.48 -3.89 5.36
N ILE A 95 6.13 -4.67 4.48
CA ILE A 95 6.78 -4.15 3.27
C ILE A 95 5.75 -3.51 2.33
N MET A 96 4.58 -4.13 2.17
CA MET A 96 3.48 -3.55 1.37
C MET A 96 2.98 -2.22 1.95
N LEU A 97 2.76 -2.15 3.26
CA LEU A 97 2.35 -0.93 3.95
C LEU A 97 3.32 0.25 3.71
N GLY A 98 4.63 -0.05 3.63
CA GLY A 98 5.68 0.93 3.34
C GLY A 98 5.95 1.15 1.84
N SER A 99 5.20 0.50 0.94
CA SER A 99 5.47 0.60 -0.49
C SER A 99 5.13 1.98 -1.05
N ASN A 100 5.94 2.46 -1.99
CA ASN A 100 5.69 3.73 -2.68
C ASN A 100 4.35 3.74 -3.43
N ASP A 101 3.90 2.60 -3.93
CA ASP A 101 2.61 2.47 -4.62
C ASP A 101 1.44 2.73 -3.68
N LEU A 102 1.43 2.08 -2.51
CA LEU A 102 0.38 2.31 -1.51
C LEU A 102 0.40 3.74 -0.98
N ILE A 103 1.59 4.28 -0.67
CA ILE A 103 1.75 5.68 -0.24
C ILE A 103 1.26 6.65 -1.33
N SER A 104 1.50 6.34 -2.61
CA SER A 104 0.99 7.13 -3.75
C SER A 104 -0.55 7.16 -3.76
N LYS A 105 -1.21 6.00 -3.58
CA LYS A 105 -2.68 5.91 -3.49
C LYS A 105 -3.23 6.72 -2.31
N VAL A 106 -2.52 6.72 -1.18
CA VAL A 106 -2.88 7.53 0.01
C VAL A 106 -2.76 9.01 -0.28
N VAL A 107 -1.66 9.45 -0.89
CA VAL A 107 -1.45 10.86 -1.28
C VAL A 107 -2.53 11.33 -2.26
N ASP A 108 -2.90 10.51 -3.25
CA ASP A 108 -3.99 10.81 -4.18
C ASP A 108 -5.37 10.92 -3.49
N SER A 109 -5.56 10.16 -2.40
CA SER A 109 -6.81 10.18 -1.62
C SER A 109 -6.89 11.34 -0.62
N LEU A 110 -5.78 12.07 -0.39
CA LEU A 110 -5.67 13.18 0.55
C LEU A 110 -5.14 14.45 -0.14
N PRO A 111 -5.94 15.10 -1.00
CA PRO A 111 -5.49 16.28 -1.74
C PRO A 111 -5.00 17.42 -0.85
N GLN A 112 -5.46 17.49 0.42
CA GLN A 112 -4.98 18.47 1.39
C GLN A 112 -3.49 18.33 1.73
N LEU A 113 -2.84 17.21 1.41
CA LEU A 113 -1.40 17.02 1.59
C LEU A 113 -0.56 17.79 0.55
N THR A 114 -1.16 18.14 -0.59
CA THR A 114 -0.45 18.80 -1.70
C THR A 114 -0.15 20.26 -1.45
N VAL A 115 -0.75 20.88 -0.41
CA VAL A 115 -0.54 22.27 -0.03
C VAL A 115 -0.06 22.37 1.41
N ASP A 116 1.15 22.86 1.63
CA ASP A 116 1.64 23.25 2.95
C ASP A 116 1.18 24.67 3.28
N TYR A 117 0.55 24.89 4.42
CA TYR A 117 0.19 26.21 4.96
C TYR A 117 1.15 26.58 6.06
N ILE A 118 1.83 27.71 5.92
CA ILE A 118 2.92 28.12 6.80
C ILE A 118 2.61 29.47 7.41
N SER A 119 2.62 29.53 8.73
CA SER A 119 2.53 30.81 9.47
C SER A 119 3.92 31.20 9.96
N LYS A 120 4.41 32.35 9.49
CA LYS A 120 5.71 32.93 9.86
C LYS A 120 5.48 34.04 10.89
N GLY A 121 5.79 33.75 12.15
CA GLY A 121 5.85 34.75 13.21
C GLY A 121 7.27 35.28 13.36
N ASN A 122 7.48 36.24 14.28
CA ASN A 122 8.79 36.88 14.50
C ASN A 122 9.92 35.88 14.85
N PHE A 123 9.60 34.73 15.46
CA PHE A 123 10.60 33.77 15.94
C PHE A 123 10.30 32.31 15.57
N LYS A 124 9.08 32.01 15.20
CA LYS A 124 8.62 30.63 14.93
C LYS A 124 7.94 30.54 13.58
N VAL A 125 8.28 29.51 12.83
CA VAL A 125 7.61 29.12 11.60
C VAL A 125 6.82 27.84 11.91
N ARG A 126 5.50 27.86 11.68
CA ARG A 126 4.61 26.72 11.94
C ARG A 126 3.89 26.31 10.68
N ASN A 127 3.80 25.01 10.45
CA ASN A 127 2.88 24.48 9.46
C ASN A 127 1.50 24.33 10.13
N LEU A 128 0.46 24.85 9.50
CA LEU A 128 -0.89 24.96 10.07
C LEU A 128 -1.78 23.77 9.69
N TYR A 129 -1.59 23.17 8.53
CA TYR A 129 -2.41 22.08 7.98
C TYR A 129 -3.92 22.32 8.19
N SER A 130 -4.59 21.54 9.05
CA SER A 130 -6.03 21.64 9.38
C SER A 130 -6.43 22.96 10.05
N THR A 131 -5.49 23.61 10.78
CA THR A 131 -5.72 24.88 11.48
C THR A 131 -5.45 26.12 10.62
N SER A 132 -5.26 25.93 9.31
CA SER A 132 -5.05 27.05 8.38
C SER A 132 -6.33 27.89 8.27
N PRO A 133 -6.21 29.24 8.29
CA PRO A 133 -7.35 30.13 8.07
C PRO A 133 -7.86 30.13 6.62
N ILE A 134 -7.10 29.54 5.71
CA ILE A 134 -7.45 29.37 4.30
C ILE A 134 -7.31 27.92 3.89
N LEU A 135 -8.10 27.52 2.90
CA LEU A 135 -7.99 26.28 2.17
C LEU A 135 -7.80 26.62 0.68
N ILE A 136 -6.79 26.06 0.04
CA ILE A 136 -6.54 26.23 -1.38
C ILE A 136 -6.87 24.93 -2.10
N GLN A 137 -7.85 25.01 -2.99
CA GLN A 137 -8.14 23.97 -3.96
C GLN A 137 -7.43 24.33 -5.26
N HIS A 138 -6.83 23.37 -5.92
CA HIS A 138 -6.11 23.56 -7.18
C HIS A 138 -6.53 22.51 -8.21
N ASP A 139 -6.63 22.94 -9.46
CA ASP A 139 -6.89 22.07 -10.61
C ASP A 139 -5.63 21.87 -11.45
N TYR A 140 -4.75 22.88 -11.47
CA TYR A 140 -3.49 22.83 -12.20
C TYR A 140 -2.38 23.53 -11.44
N ILE A 141 -1.17 22.92 -11.45
CA ILE A 141 0.06 23.50 -10.91
C ILE A 141 1.18 23.24 -11.92
N ALA A 142 1.82 24.31 -12.39
CA ALA A 142 2.98 24.22 -13.26
C ALA A 142 4.19 23.65 -12.48
N PRO A 143 5.10 22.90 -13.13
CA PRO A 143 6.29 22.34 -12.48
C PRO A 143 7.15 23.38 -11.76
N GLU A 144 7.23 24.59 -12.28
CA GLU A 144 7.99 25.71 -11.72
C GLU A 144 7.38 26.29 -10.44
N ALA A 145 6.09 26.03 -10.19
CA ALA A 145 5.38 26.50 -9.01
C ALA A 145 5.57 25.59 -7.78
N TYR A 146 6.03 24.35 -7.99
CA TYR A 146 6.29 23.44 -6.88
C TYR A 146 7.43 23.95 -6.00
N ASN A 147 7.25 23.80 -4.70
CA ASN A 147 8.18 24.23 -3.65
C ASN A 147 8.45 25.74 -3.58
N LEU A 148 7.81 26.57 -4.42
CA LEU A 148 7.84 28.02 -4.25
C LEU A 148 7.04 28.44 -3.01
N LEU A 149 7.56 29.40 -2.26
CA LEU A 149 6.90 29.95 -1.10
C LEU A 149 6.07 31.17 -1.51
N PHE A 150 4.76 31.01 -1.53
CA PHE A 150 3.82 32.07 -1.84
C PHE A 150 3.33 32.73 -0.55
N LYS A 151 3.49 34.05 -0.44
CA LYS A 151 2.94 34.85 0.65
C LYS A 151 1.52 35.27 0.27
N ILE A 152 0.55 35.05 1.15
CA ILE A 152 -0.82 35.50 0.95
C ILE A 152 -1.19 36.51 2.04
N LYS A 153 -1.74 37.65 1.62
CA LYS A 153 -2.31 38.67 2.52
C LYS A 153 -3.80 38.73 2.29
N LEU A 154 -4.57 38.49 3.33
CA LEU A 154 -6.03 38.59 3.30
C LEU A 154 -6.48 39.96 3.76
N SER A 155 -7.48 40.51 3.09
CA SER A 155 -8.15 41.77 3.46
C SER A 155 -9.53 41.48 4.05
N PRO A 156 -10.08 42.34 4.92
CA PRO A 156 -11.39 42.13 5.54
C PRO A 156 -12.56 42.11 4.55
N ASP A 157 -12.38 42.65 3.35
CA ASP A 157 -13.38 42.67 2.26
C ASP A 157 -13.45 41.37 1.45
N GLY A 158 -12.69 40.34 1.88
CA GLY A 158 -12.62 39.03 1.19
C GLY A 158 -11.67 39.02 -0.01
N SER A 159 -10.93 40.15 -0.27
CA SER A 159 -9.87 40.15 -1.27
C SER A 159 -8.57 39.60 -0.69
N TYR A 160 -7.71 39.05 -1.56
CA TYR A 160 -6.37 38.61 -1.18
C TYR A 160 -5.33 39.01 -2.23
N VAL A 161 -4.09 39.13 -1.75
CA VAL A 161 -2.91 39.39 -2.60
C VAL A 161 -1.90 38.26 -2.37
N ILE A 162 -1.47 37.62 -3.47
CA ILE A 162 -0.42 36.60 -3.47
C ILE A 162 0.86 37.24 -4.05
N THR A 163 1.96 37.04 -3.34
CA THR A 163 3.31 37.45 -3.77
C THR A 163 4.28 36.27 -3.57
N VAL A 164 5.39 36.24 -4.31
CA VAL A 164 6.43 35.22 -4.12
C VAL A 164 7.51 35.78 -3.22
N ASP A 165 7.90 35.01 -2.20
CA ASP A 165 8.97 35.39 -1.26
C ASP A 165 10.27 34.67 -1.69
N GLU A 166 11.41 35.44 -1.65
CA GLU A 166 12.77 34.92 -1.80
C GLU A 166 13.17 34.30 -3.18
N ASN A 167 12.36 34.41 -4.24
CA ASN A 167 12.74 33.89 -5.56
C ASN A 167 13.01 35.04 -6.55
N LYS A 168 14.26 35.18 -7.03
CA LYS A 168 14.66 36.23 -7.98
C LYS A 168 13.90 36.18 -9.32
N GLN A 169 13.52 35.03 -9.77
CA GLN A 169 12.81 34.81 -11.04
C GLN A 169 11.36 35.32 -10.99
N PHE A 170 10.72 35.24 -9.81
CA PHE A 170 9.32 35.62 -9.60
C PHE A 170 9.15 36.77 -8.60
N ALA A 171 10.21 37.51 -8.30
CA ALA A 171 10.23 38.58 -7.27
C ALA A 171 9.17 39.66 -7.48
N ASN A 172 8.74 39.92 -8.72
CA ASN A 172 7.73 40.91 -9.07
C ASN A 172 6.31 40.34 -9.23
N LEU A 173 6.11 39.05 -8.95
CA LEU A 173 4.79 38.42 -9.08
C LEU A 173 3.85 38.97 -8.01
N THR A 174 2.79 39.62 -8.44
CA THR A 174 1.72 40.11 -7.56
C THR A 174 0.38 39.75 -8.19
N LEU A 175 -0.34 38.79 -7.59
CA LEU A 175 -1.64 38.34 -8.05
C LEU A 175 -2.72 38.77 -7.06
N ARG A 176 -3.84 39.23 -7.57
CA ARG A 176 -4.99 39.64 -6.75
C ARG A 176 -6.17 38.74 -7.05
N GLY A 177 -6.89 38.30 -6.01
CA GLY A 177 -8.06 37.46 -6.14
C GLY A 177 -9.08 37.71 -5.03
N ARG A 178 -10.21 37.03 -5.10
CA ARG A 178 -11.27 37.07 -4.11
C ARG A 178 -11.52 35.66 -3.56
N ILE A 179 -11.83 35.56 -2.29
CA ILE A 179 -12.19 34.29 -1.62
C ILE A 179 -13.41 33.71 -2.32
N GLY A 180 -13.35 32.42 -2.68
CA GLY A 180 -14.39 31.68 -3.39
C GLY A 180 -14.37 31.83 -4.91
N GLU A 181 -13.55 32.74 -5.46
CA GLU A 181 -13.41 32.91 -6.91
C GLU A 181 -12.15 32.21 -7.44
N PRO A 182 -12.22 31.56 -8.62
CA PRO A 182 -11.05 30.92 -9.23
C PRO A 182 -10.04 31.96 -9.72
N LEU A 183 -8.77 31.74 -9.41
CA LEU A 183 -7.65 32.54 -9.87
C LEU A 183 -6.81 31.73 -10.85
N GLN A 184 -6.78 32.16 -12.11
CA GLN A 184 -6.01 31.53 -13.18
C GLN A 184 -4.73 32.31 -13.47
N HIS A 185 -3.61 31.61 -13.45
CA HIS A 185 -2.29 32.13 -13.82
C HIS A 185 -1.46 31.03 -14.48
N ASN A 186 -0.40 31.38 -15.22
CA ASN A 186 0.47 30.40 -15.88
C ASN A 186 1.11 29.38 -14.91
N LEU A 187 1.29 29.77 -13.64
CA LEU A 187 1.88 28.91 -12.61
C LEU A 187 0.85 27.98 -11.97
N PHE A 188 -0.42 28.36 -11.92
CA PHE A 188 -1.46 27.55 -11.25
C PHE A 188 -2.88 28.02 -11.59
N PHE A 189 -3.83 27.12 -11.41
CA PHE A 189 -5.25 27.42 -11.36
C PHE A 189 -5.78 27.01 -9.98
N ILE A 190 -6.16 27.99 -9.16
CA ILE A 190 -6.51 27.78 -7.74
C ILE A 190 -7.79 28.53 -7.36
N THR A 191 -8.48 27.99 -6.35
CA THR A 191 -9.54 28.69 -5.63
C THR A 191 -9.20 28.73 -4.14
N VAL A 192 -9.23 29.92 -3.55
CA VAL A 192 -8.94 30.13 -2.13
C VAL A 192 -10.24 30.24 -1.36
N PHE A 193 -10.44 29.37 -0.37
CA PHE A 193 -11.59 29.38 0.53
C PHE A 193 -11.18 29.87 1.92
N SER A 194 -12.09 30.53 2.62
CA SER A 194 -11.91 30.87 4.04
C SER A 194 -12.28 29.66 4.90
N ASN A 195 -11.41 29.29 5.84
CA ASN A 195 -11.63 28.16 6.74
C ASN A 195 -11.90 28.61 8.19
N TYR A 196 -11.03 29.49 8.72
CA TYR A 196 -11.15 30.07 10.07
C TYR A 196 -10.88 31.56 10.07
N GLY A 197 -11.35 32.26 11.09
CA GLY A 197 -11.11 33.71 11.25
C GLY A 197 -9.61 34.05 11.30
N TYR A 198 -9.15 34.84 10.35
CA TYR A 198 -7.76 35.31 10.32
C TYR A 198 -7.61 36.55 11.19
N THR A 199 -6.71 36.49 12.18
CA THR A 199 -6.48 37.60 13.14
C THR A 199 -5.41 38.59 12.70
N GLY A 200 -4.78 38.38 11.54
CA GLY A 200 -3.79 39.29 10.94
C GLY A 200 -2.43 39.42 11.65
N LYS A 201 -2.22 38.73 12.77
CA LYS A 201 -0.99 38.85 13.58
C LYS A 201 0.27 38.25 12.98
N ASN A 202 0.13 37.21 12.14
CA ASN A 202 1.26 36.50 11.56
C ASN A 202 1.19 36.55 10.03
N GLU A 203 2.33 36.48 9.37
CA GLU A 203 2.38 36.34 7.93
C GLU A 203 1.98 34.91 7.54
N LEU A 204 1.12 34.80 6.53
CA LEU A 204 0.62 33.53 6.02
C LEU A 204 1.27 33.23 4.68
N TYR A 205 1.76 32.02 4.54
CA TYR A 205 2.36 31.50 3.32
C TYR A 205 1.74 30.17 2.97
N PHE A 206 1.80 29.81 1.69
CA PHE A 206 1.50 28.47 1.23
C PHE A 206 2.54 28.01 0.21
N ARG A 207 2.64 26.69 0.04
CA ARG A 207 3.57 26.05 -0.88
C ARG A 207 2.94 24.79 -1.46
N PHE A 208 3.01 24.63 -2.78
CA PHE A 208 2.62 23.40 -3.44
C PHE A 208 3.71 22.35 -3.31
N ARG A 209 3.33 21.14 -2.95
CA ARG A 209 4.22 20.00 -2.81
C ARG A 209 4.08 19.08 -4.02
N ASP A 210 5.19 18.71 -4.63
CA ASP A 210 5.21 17.66 -5.65
C ASP A 210 4.87 16.30 -5.05
N LYS A 211 4.09 15.51 -5.78
CA LYS A 211 3.62 14.18 -5.35
C LYS A 211 4.76 13.23 -5.01
N ASN A 212 5.80 13.14 -5.86
CA ASN A 212 6.94 12.25 -5.62
C ASN A 212 7.74 12.67 -4.39
N SER A 213 7.87 13.97 -4.17
CA SER A 213 8.49 14.53 -2.96
C SER A 213 7.70 14.17 -1.70
N LEU A 214 6.36 14.21 -1.76
CA LEU A 214 5.49 13.78 -0.65
C LEU A 214 5.62 12.29 -0.36
N ILE A 215 5.60 11.45 -1.40
CA ILE A 215 5.78 10.01 -1.27
C ILE A 215 7.12 9.70 -0.59
N GLY A 216 8.21 10.32 -1.04
CA GLY A 216 9.54 10.14 -0.44
C GLY A 216 9.63 10.63 1.01
N ASP A 217 8.98 11.76 1.33
CA ASP A 217 8.93 12.30 2.69
C ASP A 217 8.19 11.34 3.65
N PHE A 218 7.00 10.86 3.30
CA PHE A 218 6.27 9.91 4.13
C PHE A 218 6.98 8.57 4.22
N ALA A 219 7.46 8.00 3.10
CA ALA A 219 8.17 6.72 3.07
C ALA A 219 9.43 6.71 3.96
N SER A 220 10.14 7.84 4.06
CA SER A 220 11.35 7.95 4.88
C SER A 220 11.07 8.11 6.38
N ARG A 221 9.89 8.60 6.77
CA ARG A 221 9.54 8.92 8.17
C ARG A 221 8.63 7.90 8.82
N ILE A 222 7.87 7.14 8.03
CA ILE A 222 6.95 6.15 8.56
C ILE A 222 7.72 5.00 9.22
N GLN A 223 7.25 4.58 10.38
CA GLN A 223 7.83 3.49 11.14
C GLN A 223 6.78 2.43 11.46
N PHE A 224 7.17 1.19 11.31
CA PHE A 224 6.36 0.01 11.58
C PHE A 224 7.02 -0.80 12.68
N ASN A 225 6.35 -0.96 13.80
CA ASN A 225 6.86 -1.71 14.94
C ASN A 225 5.83 -2.69 15.46
N TYR A 226 6.24 -3.91 15.78
CA TYR A 226 5.36 -4.84 16.49
C TYR A 226 5.16 -4.35 17.93
N VAL A 227 3.91 -4.39 18.41
CA VAL A 227 3.57 -3.96 19.78
C VAL A 227 4.25 -4.86 20.82
N ALA A 228 4.40 -6.14 20.51
CA ALA A 228 5.16 -7.11 21.29
C ALA A 228 5.82 -8.12 20.35
N GLU A 229 6.92 -8.74 20.80
CA GLU A 229 7.60 -9.79 20.05
C GLU A 229 6.66 -10.99 19.81
N GLY A 230 6.52 -11.43 18.58
CA GLY A 230 5.56 -12.48 18.19
C GLY A 230 4.10 -12.05 18.14
N SER A 231 3.79 -10.76 18.31
CA SER A 231 2.44 -10.23 18.16
C SER A 231 2.07 -9.99 16.69
N SER A 232 0.81 -10.27 16.33
CA SER A 232 0.22 -9.88 15.04
C SER A 232 -0.23 -8.40 15.02
N VAL A 233 -0.03 -7.65 16.12
CA VAL A 233 -0.41 -6.24 16.20
C VAL A 233 0.76 -5.36 15.80
N LEU A 234 0.54 -4.56 14.75
CA LEU A 234 1.50 -3.62 14.20
C LEU A 234 1.13 -2.19 14.59
N GLU A 235 2.08 -1.47 15.19
CA GLU A 235 2.02 -0.02 15.37
C GLU A 235 2.57 0.66 14.12
N ILE A 236 1.79 1.56 13.53
CA ILE A 236 2.18 2.45 12.44
C ILE A 236 2.36 3.83 13.05
N SER A 237 3.55 4.41 12.93
CA SER A 237 3.84 5.70 13.57
C SER A 237 4.60 6.67 12.66
N LEU A 238 4.32 7.95 12.88
CA LEU A 238 5.01 9.10 12.27
C LEU A 238 5.36 10.10 13.36
N ALA A 239 6.46 10.81 13.17
CA ALA A 239 6.87 11.89 14.05
C ALA A 239 7.07 13.17 13.25
N SER A 240 6.33 14.24 13.60
CA SER A 240 6.47 15.56 12.97
C SER A 240 6.01 16.70 13.87
N GLN A 241 6.12 17.91 13.34
CA GLN A 241 5.56 19.12 14.00
C GLN A 241 4.08 19.34 13.65
N VAL A 242 3.49 18.50 12.77
CA VAL A 242 2.12 18.62 12.27
C VAL A 242 1.38 17.30 12.54
N PRO A 243 0.98 17.06 13.79
CA PRO A 243 0.42 15.76 14.19
C PRO A 243 -0.89 15.41 13.47
N ASP A 244 -1.75 16.38 13.20
CA ASP A 244 -3.04 16.14 12.52
C ASP A 244 -2.83 15.58 11.12
N ARG A 245 -1.82 16.09 10.38
CA ARG A 245 -1.44 15.58 9.06
C ARG A 245 -0.97 14.12 9.13
N ASP A 246 -0.17 13.81 10.14
CA ASP A 246 0.34 12.45 10.33
C ASP A 246 -0.78 11.48 10.75
N VAL A 247 -1.74 11.93 11.57
CA VAL A 247 -2.93 11.17 11.95
C VAL A 247 -3.81 10.86 10.73
N ASP A 248 -4.11 11.87 9.90
CA ASP A 248 -4.90 11.67 8.68
C ASP A 248 -4.21 10.70 7.72
N PHE A 249 -2.88 10.86 7.55
CA PHE A 249 -2.09 9.99 6.69
C PHE A 249 -2.09 8.53 7.19
N ILE A 250 -1.83 8.27 8.49
CA ILE A 250 -1.80 6.91 9.05
C ILE A 250 -3.17 6.25 8.93
N ASN A 251 -4.26 6.97 9.26
CA ASN A 251 -5.61 6.43 9.15
C ASN A 251 -5.93 6.08 7.70
N LYS A 252 -5.61 6.98 6.76
CA LYS A 252 -5.86 6.73 5.34
C LYS A 252 -4.99 5.61 4.77
N LEU A 253 -3.74 5.49 5.24
CA LEU A 253 -2.87 4.37 4.88
C LEU A 253 -3.46 3.03 5.30
N ALA A 254 -3.92 2.93 6.54
CA ALA A 254 -4.56 1.71 7.04
C ALA A 254 -5.85 1.39 6.25
N GLU A 255 -6.72 2.37 6.01
CA GLU A 255 -7.94 2.18 5.21
C GLU A 255 -7.63 1.75 3.77
N THR A 256 -6.68 2.42 3.11
CA THR A 256 -6.28 2.11 1.73
C THR A 256 -5.68 0.72 1.64
N PHE A 257 -4.87 0.32 2.62
CA PHE A 257 -4.29 -1.01 2.70
C PHE A 257 -5.36 -2.10 2.85
N LEU A 258 -6.37 -1.90 3.70
CA LEU A 258 -7.49 -2.83 3.85
C LEU A 258 -8.31 -2.95 2.55
N ALA A 259 -8.58 -1.82 1.89
CA ALA A 259 -9.30 -1.80 0.62
C ALA A 259 -8.53 -2.52 -0.49
N ASP A 260 -7.21 -2.25 -0.63
CA ASP A 260 -6.33 -2.88 -1.62
C ASP A 260 -6.23 -4.41 -1.39
N ASN A 261 -6.11 -4.84 -0.13
CA ASN A 261 -6.13 -6.27 0.22
C ASN A 261 -7.45 -6.95 -0.15
N LEU A 262 -8.58 -6.30 0.14
CA LEU A 262 -9.90 -6.82 -0.20
C LEU A 262 -10.10 -6.89 -1.73
N GLU A 263 -9.67 -5.85 -2.46
CA GLU A 263 -9.72 -5.83 -3.92
C GLU A 263 -8.91 -6.98 -4.53
N ARG A 264 -7.68 -7.21 -4.06
CA ARG A 264 -6.85 -8.33 -4.50
C ARG A 264 -7.49 -9.68 -4.18
N LYS A 265 -8.11 -9.82 -3.01
CA LYS A 265 -8.81 -11.04 -2.59
C LYS A 265 -10.00 -11.33 -3.52
N ASN A 266 -10.67 -10.30 -3.98
CA ASN A 266 -11.82 -10.39 -4.85
C ASN A 266 -11.47 -10.53 -6.35
N ASP A 267 -10.21 -10.32 -6.75
CA ASP A 267 -9.81 -10.31 -8.17
C ASP A 267 -10.12 -11.65 -8.87
N ALA A 268 -9.83 -12.78 -8.22
CA ALA A 268 -10.13 -14.11 -8.77
C ALA A 268 -11.66 -14.32 -8.97
N ALA A 269 -12.47 -13.91 -7.98
CA ALA A 269 -13.92 -13.98 -8.09
C ALA A 269 -14.46 -13.05 -9.18
N ASN A 270 -13.94 -11.83 -9.29
CA ASN A 270 -14.32 -10.88 -10.34
C ASN A 270 -14.01 -11.41 -11.74
N LYS A 271 -12.85 -12.04 -11.93
CA LYS A 271 -12.47 -12.66 -13.21
C LYS A 271 -13.34 -13.85 -13.54
N THR A 272 -13.66 -14.69 -12.55
CA THR A 272 -14.60 -15.80 -12.70
C THR A 272 -15.97 -15.29 -13.12
N ILE A 273 -16.52 -14.26 -12.46
CA ILE A 273 -17.83 -13.66 -12.82
C ILE A 273 -17.78 -13.11 -14.26
N LYS A 274 -16.74 -12.37 -14.63
CA LYS A 274 -16.59 -11.84 -16.01
C LYS A 274 -16.54 -12.95 -17.06
N PHE A 275 -15.82 -14.05 -16.78
CA PHE A 275 -15.77 -15.19 -17.67
C PHE A 275 -17.17 -15.83 -17.83
N ILE A 276 -17.86 -16.08 -16.72
CA ILE A 276 -19.20 -16.66 -16.71
C ILE A 276 -20.20 -15.76 -17.44
N ASP A 277 -20.16 -14.42 -17.20
CA ASP A 277 -21.04 -13.46 -17.85
C ASP A 277 -20.86 -13.48 -19.38
N SER A 278 -19.61 -13.64 -19.85
CA SER A 278 -19.34 -13.80 -21.29
C SER A 278 -19.95 -15.09 -21.86
N GLN A 279 -19.87 -16.21 -21.13
CA GLN A 279 -20.48 -17.47 -21.54
C GLN A 279 -22.01 -17.39 -21.49
N LEU A 280 -22.59 -16.82 -20.44
CA LEU A 280 -24.03 -16.60 -20.31
C LEU A 280 -24.59 -15.76 -21.46
N SER A 281 -23.89 -14.75 -21.91
CA SER A 281 -24.31 -13.94 -23.05
C SER A 281 -24.43 -14.77 -24.33
N ASN A 282 -23.49 -15.69 -24.57
CA ASN A 282 -23.49 -16.56 -25.73
C ASN A 282 -24.62 -17.60 -25.64
N VAL A 283 -24.75 -18.28 -24.49
CA VAL A 283 -25.77 -19.30 -24.27
C VAL A 283 -27.17 -18.71 -24.34
N ARG A 284 -27.39 -17.51 -23.79
CA ARG A 284 -28.69 -16.82 -23.85
C ARG A 284 -29.14 -16.54 -25.30
N LYS A 285 -28.21 -16.18 -26.19
CA LYS A 285 -28.53 -15.98 -27.61
C LYS A 285 -28.92 -17.29 -28.28
N SER A 286 -28.20 -18.39 -27.99
CA SER A 286 -28.51 -19.73 -28.48
C SER A 286 -29.85 -20.22 -27.97
N LEU A 287 -30.11 -20.07 -26.66
CA LEU A 287 -31.36 -20.47 -26.03
C LEU A 287 -32.57 -19.74 -26.63
N ALA A 288 -32.49 -18.42 -26.78
CA ALA A 288 -33.57 -17.65 -27.44
C ALA A 288 -33.84 -18.12 -28.86
N SER A 289 -32.78 -18.43 -29.64
CA SER A 289 -32.92 -18.94 -30.99
C SER A 289 -33.57 -20.32 -31.03
N SER A 290 -33.18 -21.25 -30.14
CA SER A 290 -33.74 -22.60 -30.07
C SER A 290 -35.17 -22.60 -29.53
N GLU A 291 -35.52 -21.69 -28.64
CA GLU A 291 -36.88 -21.46 -28.11
C GLU A 291 -37.84 -20.97 -29.24
N ASP A 292 -37.42 -19.98 -29.99
CA ASP A 292 -38.16 -19.47 -31.16
C ASP A 292 -38.37 -20.55 -32.23
N GLU A 293 -37.33 -21.34 -32.50
CA GLU A 293 -37.37 -22.45 -33.43
C GLU A 293 -38.35 -23.55 -32.97
N MET A 294 -38.31 -23.91 -31.68
CA MET A 294 -39.23 -24.85 -31.08
C MET A 294 -40.69 -24.38 -31.17
N THR A 295 -40.92 -23.13 -30.81
CA THR A 295 -42.25 -22.54 -30.83
C THR A 295 -42.82 -22.49 -32.24
N SER A 296 -42.00 -22.05 -33.22
CA SER A 296 -42.36 -21.98 -34.60
C SER A 296 -42.66 -23.35 -35.23
N PHE A 297 -41.88 -24.39 -34.85
CA PHE A 297 -42.08 -25.74 -35.30
C PHE A 297 -43.40 -26.34 -34.76
N ARG A 298 -43.68 -26.18 -33.46
CA ARG A 298 -44.93 -26.63 -32.83
C ARG A 298 -46.18 -26.00 -33.45
N GLN A 299 -46.12 -24.67 -33.70
CA GLN A 299 -47.23 -23.96 -34.34
C GLN A 299 -47.49 -24.43 -35.76
N ARG A 300 -46.46 -24.67 -36.56
CA ARG A 300 -46.60 -25.09 -37.98
C ARG A 300 -47.09 -26.52 -38.15
N ASN A 301 -46.67 -27.46 -37.27
CA ASN A 301 -46.91 -28.90 -37.43
C ASN A 301 -48.02 -29.43 -36.55
N GLN A 302 -48.60 -28.66 -35.61
CA GLN A 302 -49.63 -29.07 -34.66
C GLN A 302 -49.24 -30.33 -33.87
N ILE A 303 -47.93 -30.57 -33.65
CA ILE A 303 -47.41 -31.74 -32.91
C ILE A 303 -47.33 -31.38 -31.46
N VAL A 304 -47.99 -32.20 -30.62
CA VAL A 304 -48.06 -31.96 -29.16
C VAL A 304 -47.13 -32.92 -28.38
N ASP A 305 -46.86 -34.11 -28.94
CA ASP A 305 -46.11 -35.15 -28.23
C ASP A 305 -45.22 -36.01 -29.15
N VAL A 306 -44.14 -36.59 -28.58
CA VAL A 306 -43.17 -37.42 -29.29
C VAL A 306 -43.46 -38.88 -28.93
N SER A 307 -43.35 -39.83 -29.86
CA SER A 307 -43.55 -41.25 -29.62
C SER A 307 -42.58 -41.74 -28.52
N SER A 308 -42.99 -42.81 -27.75
CA SER A 308 -42.13 -43.31 -26.67
C SER A 308 -40.79 -43.85 -27.16
N HIS A 309 -40.70 -44.38 -28.37
CA HIS A 309 -39.42 -44.80 -28.97
C HIS A 309 -38.53 -43.63 -29.31
N SER A 310 -39.11 -42.56 -29.91
CA SER A 310 -38.41 -41.33 -30.16
C SER A 310 -37.95 -40.66 -28.88
N GLY A 311 -38.73 -40.76 -27.78
CA GLY A 311 -38.37 -40.28 -26.45
C GLY A 311 -37.16 -40.99 -25.84
N GLU A 312 -37.06 -42.33 -26.03
CA GLU A 312 -35.88 -43.09 -25.58
C GLU A 312 -34.61 -42.71 -26.34
N LEU A 313 -34.69 -42.63 -27.67
CA LEU A 313 -33.57 -42.18 -28.49
C LEU A 313 -33.13 -40.76 -28.17
N MET A 314 -34.08 -39.86 -27.92
CA MET A 314 -33.83 -38.51 -27.44
C MET A 314 -33.11 -38.48 -26.09
N GLY A 315 -33.52 -39.33 -25.14
CA GLY A 315 -32.85 -39.49 -23.83
C GLY A 315 -31.38 -39.89 -23.99
N LYS A 316 -31.09 -40.90 -24.81
CA LYS A 316 -29.72 -41.33 -25.12
C LYS A 316 -28.90 -40.25 -25.81
N ALA A 317 -29.48 -39.56 -26.79
CA ALA A 317 -28.81 -38.47 -27.48
C ALA A 317 -28.52 -37.28 -26.56
N SER A 318 -29.46 -36.90 -25.67
CA SER A 318 -29.27 -35.84 -24.67
C SER A 318 -28.16 -36.15 -23.67
N GLN A 319 -27.99 -37.45 -23.31
CA GLN A 319 -26.85 -37.87 -22.48
C GLN A 319 -25.52 -37.57 -23.16
N TYR A 320 -25.37 -37.96 -24.44
CA TYR A 320 -24.14 -37.66 -25.20
C TYR A 320 -23.94 -36.14 -25.47
N ASP A 321 -25.04 -35.41 -25.65
CA ASP A 321 -24.96 -33.95 -25.76
C ASP A 321 -24.40 -33.33 -24.48
N ASN A 322 -24.85 -33.77 -23.32
CA ASN A 322 -24.30 -33.31 -22.04
C ASN A 322 -22.80 -33.67 -21.90
N GLU A 323 -22.40 -34.89 -22.32
CA GLU A 323 -20.98 -35.27 -22.36
C GLU A 323 -20.18 -34.36 -23.31
N ILE A 324 -20.68 -34.15 -24.54
CA ILE A 324 -20.05 -33.25 -25.53
C ILE A 324 -19.93 -31.81 -24.98
N GLN A 325 -20.95 -31.35 -24.29
CA GLN A 325 -20.92 -30.01 -23.71
C GLN A 325 -19.91 -29.86 -22.56
N ALA A 326 -19.81 -30.89 -21.71
CA ALA A 326 -18.77 -30.93 -20.69
C ALA A 326 -17.37 -30.87 -21.31
N LEU A 327 -17.14 -31.56 -22.42
CA LEU A 327 -15.90 -31.50 -23.20
C LEU A 327 -15.66 -30.13 -23.81
N ARG A 328 -16.72 -29.48 -24.34
CA ARG A 328 -16.62 -28.09 -24.85
C ARG A 328 -16.29 -27.09 -23.76
N LEU A 329 -16.89 -27.22 -22.59
CA LEU A 329 -16.55 -26.36 -21.45
C LEU A 329 -15.07 -26.50 -21.09
N ARG A 330 -14.57 -27.75 -21.04
CA ARG A 330 -13.16 -28.05 -20.81
C ARG A 330 -12.26 -27.42 -21.91
N GLU A 331 -12.66 -27.55 -23.17
CA GLU A 331 -11.96 -26.94 -24.31
C GLU A 331 -11.92 -25.41 -24.21
N THR A 332 -13.06 -24.78 -23.93
CA THR A 332 -13.17 -23.32 -23.76
C THR A 332 -12.26 -22.83 -22.62
N TYR A 333 -12.17 -23.60 -21.54
CA TYR A 333 -11.27 -23.29 -20.45
C TYR A 333 -9.78 -23.41 -20.86
N LEU A 334 -9.42 -24.46 -21.62
CA LEU A 334 -8.06 -24.59 -22.14
C LEU A 334 -7.70 -23.49 -23.14
N ASP A 335 -8.69 -22.98 -23.91
CA ASP A 335 -8.53 -21.82 -24.80
C ASP A 335 -8.30 -20.55 -23.98
N TYR A 336 -9.08 -20.35 -22.93
CA TYR A 336 -8.87 -19.25 -21.98
C TYR A 336 -7.44 -19.28 -21.40
N LEU A 337 -6.98 -20.43 -20.91
CA LEU A 337 -5.61 -20.57 -20.37
C LEU A 337 -4.55 -20.30 -21.45
N THR A 338 -4.74 -20.80 -22.66
CA THR A 338 -3.81 -20.57 -23.77
C THR A 338 -3.70 -19.08 -24.11
N ASN A 339 -4.81 -18.37 -24.09
CA ASN A 339 -4.85 -16.93 -24.32
C ASN A 339 -4.21 -16.15 -23.17
N TYR A 340 -4.45 -16.56 -21.92
CA TYR A 340 -3.79 -16.00 -20.75
C TYR A 340 -2.25 -16.11 -20.83
N LEU A 341 -1.76 -17.27 -21.26
CA LEU A 341 -0.30 -17.49 -21.41
C LEU A 341 0.33 -16.65 -22.51
N LYS A 342 -0.43 -16.30 -23.56
CA LYS A 342 0.04 -15.45 -24.68
C LYS A 342 0.02 -13.97 -24.36
N THR A 343 -0.92 -13.53 -23.55
CA THR A 343 -1.01 -12.14 -23.11
C THR A 343 -0.06 -11.93 -21.93
N ASN A 344 0.93 -11.03 -22.12
CA ASN A 344 1.82 -10.56 -21.03
C ASN A 344 1.04 -9.67 -20.06
N LEU A 345 -0.10 -10.12 -19.55
CA LEU A 345 -0.81 -9.45 -18.48
C LEU A 345 0.06 -9.59 -17.20
N GLU A 346 0.77 -8.52 -16.88
CA GLU A 346 1.76 -8.50 -15.80
C GLU A 346 1.13 -8.75 -14.43
N ASP A 347 -0.18 -8.51 -14.27
CA ASP A 347 -0.87 -8.67 -12.98
C ASP A 347 -2.26 -9.22 -13.16
N GLY A 348 -2.44 -10.50 -12.90
CA GLY A 348 -3.78 -11.01 -12.87
C GLY A 348 -3.92 -12.45 -12.41
N SER A 349 -4.93 -12.69 -11.55
CA SER A 349 -5.33 -14.03 -11.16
C SER A 349 -5.92 -14.79 -12.35
N VAL A 350 -5.64 -16.08 -12.44
CA VAL A 350 -6.22 -17.00 -13.42
C VAL A 350 -7.51 -17.59 -12.85
N VAL A 351 -8.55 -17.74 -13.67
CA VAL A 351 -9.77 -18.44 -13.25
C VAL A 351 -9.44 -19.90 -12.94
N ALA A 352 -9.83 -20.36 -11.76
CA ALA A 352 -9.58 -21.75 -11.36
C ALA A 352 -10.50 -22.72 -12.10
N PRO A 353 -10.01 -23.93 -12.49
CA PRO A 353 -10.84 -24.95 -13.14
C PRO A 353 -12.07 -25.33 -12.32
N SER A 354 -11.91 -25.47 -11.03
CA SER A 354 -12.97 -25.85 -10.07
C SER A 354 -14.11 -24.84 -9.99
N SER A 355 -13.87 -23.55 -10.22
CA SER A 355 -14.92 -22.53 -10.25
C SER A 355 -15.90 -22.73 -11.42
N LEU A 356 -15.51 -23.51 -12.41
CA LEU A 356 -16.33 -23.92 -13.55
C LEU A 356 -16.80 -25.37 -13.45
N GLY A 357 -16.60 -26.01 -12.30
CA GLY A 357 -16.95 -27.41 -12.08
C GLY A 357 -16.01 -28.41 -12.77
N LEU A 358 -14.83 -27.97 -13.23
CA LEU A 358 -13.84 -28.85 -13.85
C LEU A 358 -12.95 -29.46 -12.77
N ASN A 359 -12.90 -30.78 -12.72
CA ASN A 359 -12.07 -31.55 -11.78
C ASN A 359 -10.76 -31.98 -12.47
N GLU A 360 -9.79 -31.07 -12.56
CA GLU A 360 -8.48 -31.30 -13.17
C GLU A 360 -7.36 -31.03 -12.14
N PRO A 361 -7.02 -32.02 -11.28
CA PRO A 361 -6.18 -31.76 -10.11
C PRO A 361 -4.82 -31.13 -10.43
N MET A 362 -4.15 -31.59 -11.50
CA MET A 362 -2.85 -31.08 -11.91
C MET A 362 -2.94 -29.62 -12.37
N LEU A 363 -3.97 -29.28 -13.14
CA LEU A 363 -4.19 -27.93 -13.63
C LEU A 363 -4.64 -27.01 -12.49
N MET A 364 -5.45 -27.53 -11.56
CA MET A 364 -5.84 -26.81 -10.33
C MET A 364 -4.61 -26.41 -9.52
N ALA A 365 -3.68 -27.34 -9.29
CA ALA A 365 -2.44 -27.07 -8.54
C ALA A 365 -1.58 -26.00 -9.22
N LEU A 366 -1.39 -26.06 -10.55
CA LEU A 366 -0.61 -25.09 -11.30
C LEU A 366 -1.27 -23.71 -11.36
N VAL A 367 -2.59 -23.65 -11.55
CA VAL A 367 -3.35 -22.37 -11.54
C VAL A 367 -3.30 -21.75 -10.16
N GLN A 368 -3.39 -22.54 -9.11
CA GLN A 368 -3.23 -22.07 -7.75
C GLN A 368 -1.81 -21.51 -7.52
N GLN A 369 -0.78 -22.25 -7.92
CA GLN A 369 0.62 -21.84 -7.78
C GLN A 369 0.89 -20.53 -8.51
N ILE A 370 0.38 -20.34 -9.74
CA ILE A 370 0.57 -19.10 -10.48
C ILE A 370 -0.16 -17.92 -9.83
N ASN A 371 -1.36 -18.14 -9.27
CA ASN A 371 -2.11 -17.13 -8.54
C ASN A 371 -1.37 -16.69 -7.28
N ASP A 372 -0.80 -17.63 -6.51
CA ASP A 372 0.01 -17.35 -5.32
C ASP A 372 1.30 -16.58 -5.68
N LEU A 373 1.97 -16.96 -6.75
CA LEU A 373 3.18 -16.26 -7.21
C LEU A 373 2.87 -14.85 -7.72
N ASN A 374 1.77 -14.67 -8.45
CA ASN A 374 1.32 -13.36 -8.90
C ASN A 374 1.00 -12.46 -7.70
N LEU A 375 0.33 -12.98 -6.68
CA LEU A 375 0.05 -12.26 -5.45
C LEU A 375 1.34 -11.83 -4.76
N LYS A 376 2.27 -12.77 -4.52
CA LYS A 376 3.57 -12.49 -3.89
C LYS A 376 4.40 -11.46 -4.68
N ARG A 377 4.40 -11.54 -6.02
CA ARG A 377 5.09 -10.58 -6.87
C ARG A 377 4.47 -9.19 -6.80
N SER A 378 3.13 -9.11 -6.80
CA SER A 378 2.41 -7.83 -6.72
C SER A 378 2.62 -7.09 -5.39
N GLU A 379 3.07 -7.80 -4.35
CA GLU A 379 3.44 -7.25 -3.04
C GLU A 379 4.82 -6.59 -3.03
N LEU A 380 5.60 -6.71 -4.11
CA LEU A 380 6.98 -6.26 -4.15
C LEU A 380 7.18 -5.14 -5.18
N SER A 381 8.03 -4.18 -4.81
CA SER A 381 8.53 -3.21 -5.79
C SER A 381 9.41 -3.91 -6.84
N PRO A 382 9.37 -3.50 -8.13
CA PRO A 382 10.24 -4.04 -9.19
C PRO A 382 11.74 -4.01 -8.88
N LYS A 383 12.17 -3.14 -7.96
CA LYS A 383 13.57 -3.06 -7.49
C LYS A 383 13.95 -4.12 -6.44
N ASN A 384 12.99 -4.87 -5.92
CA ASN A 384 13.24 -5.91 -4.93
C ASN A 384 13.87 -7.14 -5.58
N VAL A 385 14.89 -7.75 -4.96
CA VAL A 385 15.57 -8.95 -5.46
C VAL A 385 14.60 -10.13 -5.65
N TYR A 386 13.60 -10.26 -4.77
CA TYR A 386 12.60 -11.31 -4.87
C TYR A 386 11.58 -11.10 -5.99
N TYR A 387 11.40 -9.88 -6.51
CA TYR A 387 10.54 -9.60 -7.66
C TYR A 387 11.01 -10.37 -8.91
N ALA A 388 12.30 -10.32 -9.20
CA ALA A 388 12.91 -11.06 -10.31
C ALA A 388 12.77 -12.58 -10.11
N LYS A 389 12.98 -13.07 -8.87
CA LYS A 389 12.79 -14.49 -8.53
C LYS A 389 11.36 -14.94 -8.81
N TYR A 390 10.34 -14.25 -8.27
CA TYR A 390 8.95 -14.62 -8.50
C TYR A 390 8.54 -14.50 -9.97
N SER A 391 9.09 -13.53 -10.71
CA SER A 391 8.86 -13.42 -12.15
C SER A 391 9.38 -14.64 -12.92
N ASN A 392 10.56 -15.16 -12.56
CA ASN A 392 11.10 -16.38 -13.14
C ASN A 392 10.28 -17.63 -12.74
N ASP A 393 9.84 -17.71 -11.49
CA ASP A 393 8.99 -18.80 -11.00
C ASP A 393 7.63 -18.80 -11.73
N ILE A 394 7.03 -17.63 -11.96
CA ILE A 394 5.80 -17.47 -12.75
C ILE A 394 6.02 -17.96 -14.18
N GLU A 395 7.14 -17.61 -14.81
CA GLU A 395 7.45 -18.06 -16.16
C GLU A 395 7.61 -19.59 -16.25
N ASN A 396 8.21 -20.21 -15.24
CA ASN A 396 8.33 -21.65 -15.15
C ASN A 396 6.97 -22.32 -14.99
N VAL A 397 6.08 -21.79 -14.15
CA VAL A 397 4.71 -22.29 -13.98
C VAL A 397 3.90 -22.08 -15.26
N LYS A 398 4.04 -20.96 -15.98
CA LYS A 398 3.41 -20.73 -17.29
C LYS A 398 3.82 -21.81 -18.29
N LYS A 399 5.09 -22.19 -18.34
CA LYS A 399 5.58 -23.27 -19.21
C LYS A 399 4.96 -24.62 -18.81
N ALA A 400 4.88 -24.90 -17.52
CA ALA A 400 4.22 -26.12 -17.03
C ALA A 400 2.71 -26.14 -17.38
N ILE A 401 1.99 -25.02 -17.22
CA ILE A 401 0.58 -24.92 -17.63
C ILE A 401 0.47 -25.12 -19.15
N ALA A 402 1.35 -24.56 -19.96
CA ALA A 402 1.33 -24.73 -21.41
C ALA A 402 1.51 -26.20 -21.81
N GLU A 403 2.43 -26.93 -21.17
CA GLU A 403 2.67 -28.36 -21.44
C GLU A 403 1.47 -29.21 -21.03
N VAL A 404 0.93 -28.98 -19.82
CA VAL A 404 -0.27 -29.68 -19.33
C VAL A 404 -1.47 -29.38 -20.23
N THR A 405 -1.69 -28.12 -20.63
CA THR A 405 -2.76 -27.71 -21.54
C THR A 405 -2.65 -28.43 -22.89
N LYS A 406 -1.44 -28.54 -23.44
CA LYS A 406 -1.18 -29.27 -24.69
C LYS A 406 -1.51 -30.76 -24.55
N SER A 407 -1.07 -31.39 -23.46
CA SER A 407 -1.34 -32.81 -23.17
C SER A 407 -2.85 -33.05 -23.00
N MET A 408 -3.53 -32.16 -22.24
CA MET A 408 -4.97 -32.26 -22.02
C MET A 408 -5.77 -32.06 -23.30
N ARG A 409 -5.34 -31.18 -24.21
CA ARG A 409 -5.98 -31.02 -25.53
C ARG A 409 -5.90 -32.32 -26.33
N ALA A 410 -4.75 -33.02 -26.34
CA ALA A 410 -4.61 -34.27 -27.03
C ALA A 410 -5.52 -35.33 -26.43
N ALA A 411 -5.62 -35.42 -25.09
CA ALA A 411 -6.56 -36.34 -24.43
C ALA A 411 -8.03 -36.00 -24.74
N LEU A 412 -8.37 -34.71 -24.70
CA LEU A 412 -9.72 -34.20 -25.03
C LEU A 412 -10.14 -34.57 -26.44
N GLU A 413 -9.26 -34.47 -27.44
CA GLU A 413 -9.55 -34.86 -28.82
C GLU A 413 -9.86 -36.37 -28.93
N ILE A 414 -9.16 -37.20 -28.17
CA ILE A 414 -9.44 -38.65 -28.11
C ILE A 414 -10.83 -38.90 -27.50
N GLU A 415 -11.12 -38.22 -26.37
CA GLU A 415 -12.40 -38.35 -25.67
C GLU A 415 -13.57 -37.85 -26.54
N LYS A 416 -13.42 -36.69 -27.21
CA LYS A 416 -14.38 -36.15 -28.19
C LYS A 416 -14.65 -37.16 -29.33
N LYS A 417 -13.60 -37.79 -29.85
CA LYS A 417 -13.75 -38.79 -30.90
C LYS A 417 -14.55 -40.02 -30.43
N ASP A 418 -14.29 -40.49 -29.21
CA ASP A 418 -15.02 -41.63 -28.64
C ASP A 418 -16.49 -41.30 -28.41
N VAL A 419 -16.78 -40.16 -27.75
CA VAL A 419 -18.16 -39.69 -27.53
C VAL A 419 -18.90 -39.49 -28.85
N ASN A 420 -18.25 -38.82 -29.85
CA ASN A 420 -18.84 -38.63 -31.17
C ASN A 420 -19.11 -39.98 -31.87
N THR A 421 -18.26 -41.00 -31.68
CA THR A 421 -18.47 -42.33 -32.26
C THR A 421 -19.70 -43.02 -31.65
N ARG A 422 -19.87 -42.92 -30.34
CA ARG A 422 -21.05 -43.45 -29.63
C ARG A 422 -22.32 -42.65 -30.02
N TYR A 423 -22.23 -41.35 -30.05
CA TYR A 423 -23.30 -40.44 -30.51
C TYR A 423 -23.78 -40.76 -31.92
N ASN A 424 -22.85 -40.98 -32.89
CA ASN A 424 -23.17 -41.25 -34.26
C ASN A 424 -23.96 -42.57 -34.43
N LYS A 425 -23.78 -43.58 -33.56
CA LYS A 425 -24.62 -44.78 -33.59
C LYS A 425 -26.06 -44.45 -33.23
N VAL A 426 -26.29 -43.67 -32.18
CA VAL A 426 -27.65 -43.22 -31.80
C VAL A 426 -28.22 -42.28 -32.85
N LYS A 427 -27.41 -41.42 -33.47
CA LYS A 427 -27.81 -40.56 -34.55
C LYS A 427 -28.33 -41.34 -35.76
N THR A 428 -27.67 -42.44 -36.15
CA THR A 428 -28.13 -43.29 -37.24
C THR A 428 -29.51 -43.92 -36.92
N GLU A 429 -29.79 -44.31 -35.67
CA GLU A 429 -31.11 -44.80 -35.27
C GLU A 429 -32.16 -43.67 -35.31
N ILE A 430 -31.80 -42.46 -34.92
CA ILE A 430 -32.67 -41.27 -35.00
C ILE A 430 -32.98 -40.92 -36.46
N GLU A 431 -32.03 -41.05 -37.38
CA GLU A 431 -32.20 -40.77 -38.81
C GLU A 431 -33.20 -41.74 -39.54
N LEU A 432 -33.54 -42.85 -38.90
CA LEU A 432 -34.57 -43.76 -39.36
C LEU A 432 -36.00 -43.34 -38.98
N LEU A 433 -36.15 -42.33 -38.12
CA LEU A 433 -37.45 -41.81 -37.71
C LEU A 433 -38.12 -40.96 -38.83
N PRO A 434 -39.47 -40.80 -38.76
CA PRO A 434 -40.17 -39.91 -39.65
C PRO A 434 -39.60 -38.47 -39.62
N GLU A 435 -39.55 -37.79 -40.74
CA GLU A 435 -38.89 -36.48 -40.93
C GLU A 435 -39.33 -35.45 -39.88
N LYS A 436 -40.63 -35.39 -39.57
CA LYS A 436 -41.15 -34.43 -38.58
C LYS A 436 -40.74 -34.74 -37.14
N GLU A 437 -40.65 -36.04 -36.80
CA GLU A 437 -40.16 -36.47 -35.47
C GLU A 437 -38.67 -36.18 -35.34
N LEU A 438 -37.90 -36.39 -36.38
CA LEU A 438 -36.47 -36.12 -36.46
C LEU A 438 -36.18 -34.61 -36.28
N GLU A 439 -36.92 -33.73 -36.96
CA GLU A 439 -36.79 -32.31 -36.81
C GLU A 439 -37.15 -31.83 -35.41
N MET A 440 -38.26 -32.35 -34.83
CA MET A 440 -38.69 -32.05 -33.48
C MET A 440 -37.64 -32.45 -32.43
N ILE A 441 -37.09 -33.66 -32.51
CA ILE A 441 -36.04 -34.16 -31.64
C ILE A 441 -34.80 -33.26 -31.70
N SER A 442 -34.41 -32.86 -32.89
CA SER A 442 -33.24 -31.98 -33.10
C SER A 442 -33.42 -30.65 -32.40
N ILE A 443 -34.60 -30.01 -32.55
CA ILE A 443 -34.93 -28.71 -31.95
C ILE A 443 -35.00 -28.85 -30.40
N GLU A 444 -35.74 -29.86 -29.90
CA GLU A 444 -35.93 -30.04 -28.45
C GLU A 444 -34.61 -30.35 -27.72
N ARG A 445 -33.73 -31.13 -28.35
CA ARG A 445 -32.39 -31.40 -27.81
C ARG A 445 -31.59 -30.11 -27.67
N ARG A 446 -31.57 -29.29 -28.73
CA ARG A 446 -30.84 -27.99 -28.70
C ARG A 446 -31.38 -27.10 -27.61
N TYR A 447 -32.71 -26.98 -27.51
CA TYR A 447 -33.35 -26.17 -26.48
C TYR A 447 -32.98 -26.70 -25.06
N LYS A 448 -33.14 -28.00 -24.79
CA LYS A 448 -32.81 -28.58 -23.48
C LYS A 448 -31.33 -28.44 -23.14
N MET A 449 -30.46 -28.55 -24.11
CA MET A 449 -29.03 -28.37 -23.93
C MET A 449 -28.73 -26.91 -23.55
N ASP A 450 -29.25 -25.95 -24.29
CA ASP A 450 -29.04 -24.52 -24.04
C ASP A 450 -29.62 -24.11 -22.68
N ASP A 451 -30.80 -24.62 -22.29
CA ASP A 451 -31.46 -24.36 -21.00
C ASP A 451 -30.62 -24.91 -19.83
N ASN A 452 -30.13 -26.17 -19.93
CA ASN A 452 -29.25 -26.74 -18.94
C ASN A 452 -27.97 -25.93 -18.75
N TYR A 453 -27.37 -25.45 -19.86
CA TYR A 453 -26.19 -24.59 -19.82
C TYR A 453 -26.44 -23.24 -19.19
N TYR A 454 -27.54 -22.61 -19.56
CA TYR A 454 -27.95 -21.33 -19.00
C TYR A 454 -28.13 -21.43 -17.47
N THR A 455 -28.85 -22.45 -17.02
CA THR A 455 -29.08 -22.72 -15.61
C THR A 455 -27.77 -23.03 -14.87
N PHE A 456 -26.89 -23.86 -15.46
CA PHE A 456 -25.58 -24.16 -14.89
C PHE A 456 -24.73 -22.90 -14.69
N PHE A 457 -24.63 -22.03 -15.70
CA PHE A 457 -23.85 -20.82 -15.58
C PHE A 457 -24.48 -19.80 -14.63
N LEU A 458 -25.82 -19.72 -14.54
CA LEU A 458 -26.49 -18.89 -13.53
C LEU A 458 -26.14 -19.35 -12.11
N GLN A 459 -26.15 -20.66 -11.87
CA GLN A 459 -25.75 -21.21 -10.59
C GLN A 459 -24.28 -20.88 -10.28
N LYS A 460 -23.36 -21.08 -11.22
CA LYS A 460 -21.94 -20.78 -11.03
C LYS A 460 -21.67 -19.29 -10.82
N ARG A 461 -22.43 -18.43 -11.49
CA ARG A 461 -22.39 -16.99 -11.26
C ARG A 461 -22.81 -16.62 -9.83
N ALA A 462 -23.92 -17.18 -9.37
CA ALA A 462 -24.41 -16.96 -8.00
C ALA A 462 -23.40 -17.47 -6.95
N GLU A 463 -22.81 -18.64 -7.14
CA GLU A 463 -21.76 -19.17 -6.26
C GLU A 463 -20.54 -18.22 -6.20
N ALA A 464 -20.09 -17.69 -7.35
CA ALA A 464 -18.98 -16.73 -7.41
C ALA A 464 -19.32 -15.37 -6.76
N GLU A 465 -20.55 -14.89 -6.90
CA GLU A 465 -21.03 -13.67 -6.23
C GLU A 465 -21.13 -13.84 -4.71
N ILE A 466 -21.61 -14.99 -4.23
CA ILE A 466 -21.63 -15.32 -2.81
C ILE A 466 -20.20 -15.33 -2.25
N LEU A 467 -19.27 -15.97 -2.94
CA LEU A 467 -17.87 -15.98 -2.52
C LEU A 467 -17.31 -14.55 -2.44
N LYS A 468 -17.52 -13.73 -3.47
CA LYS A 468 -17.07 -12.33 -3.49
C LYS A 468 -17.66 -11.54 -2.33
N SER A 469 -18.95 -11.66 -2.05
CA SER A 469 -19.63 -10.93 -0.99
C SER A 469 -19.30 -11.43 0.43
N SER A 470 -18.88 -12.69 0.56
CA SER A 470 -18.44 -13.27 1.85
C SER A 470 -17.00 -12.91 2.22
N ASN A 471 -16.22 -12.39 1.27
CA ASN A 471 -14.86 -11.95 1.54
C ASN A 471 -14.86 -10.71 2.44
N THR A 472 -14.18 -10.82 3.58
CA THR A 472 -13.88 -9.72 4.49
C THR A 472 -12.39 -9.42 4.47
N PRO A 473 -11.96 -8.19 4.80
CA PRO A 473 -10.54 -7.92 5.02
C PRO A 473 -9.99 -8.83 6.11
N ASP A 474 -8.82 -9.42 5.88
CA ASP A 474 -8.16 -10.28 6.87
C ASP A 474 -7.52 -9.46 7.99
N ASN A 475 -7.17 -8.22 7.69
CA ASN A 475 -6.57 -7.27 8.60
C ASN A 475 -7.63 -6.32 9.15
N ASN A 476 -7.45 -5.84 10.37
CA ASN A 476 -8.38 -4.90 11.01
C ASN A 476 -7.63 -3.75 11.69
N ILE A 477 -8.20 -2.55 11.64
CA ILE A 477 -7.72 -1.42 12.43
C ILE A 477 -8.15 -1.66 13.89
N LEU A 478 -7.16 -1.79 14.78
CA LEU A 478 -7.43 -1.95 16.21
C LEU A 478 -7.68 -0.59 16.87
N ASP A 479 -6.73 0.34 16.70
CA ASP A 479 -6.88 1.72 17.14
C ASP A 479 -6.60 2.68 15.99
N LYS A 480 -7.50 3.64 15.78
CA LYS A 480 -7.25 4.75 14.87
C LYS A 480 -6.07 5.58 15.36
N ALA A 481 -5.32 6.13 14.41
CA ALA A 481 -4.19 6.97 14.73
C ALA A 481 -4.60 8.16 15.60
N ARG A 482 -3.77 8.45 16.58
CA ARG A 482 -3.88 9.59 17.49
C ARG A 482 -2.49 10.07 17.90
N VAL A 483 -2.43 11.28 18.41
CA VAL A 483 -1.20 11.81 19.00
C VAL A 483 -0.92 11.11 20.33
N ILE A 484 0.23 10.44 20.44
CA ILE A 484 0.57 9.66 21.63
C ILE A 484 1.46 10.47 22.58
N THR A 485 2.56 11.01 22.07
CA THR A 485 3.58 11.68 22.88
C THR A 485 4.23 12.85 22.15
N VAL A 486 4.85 13.73 22.94
CA VAL A 486 5.77 14.76 22.43
C VAL A 486 7.17 14.16 22.41
N THR A 487 7.69 13.80 21.24
CA THR A 487 8.98 13.12 21.09
C THR A 487 10.18 13.93 21.56
N ASN A 488 10.08 15.26 21.52
CA ASN A 488 11.17 16.16 21.87
C ASN A 488 10.91 16.95 23.17
N GLY A 489 10.08 16.43 24.07
CA GLY A 489 9.79 17.08 25.36
C GLY A 489 11.04 17.35 26.20
N GLY A 490 12.07 16.51 26.08
CA GLY A 490 13.35 16.68 26.77
C GLY A 490 14.40 17.53 26.07
N THR A 491 14.15 17.97 24.83
CA THR A 491 15.19 18.64 24.04
C THR A 491 15.55 20.03 24.58
N LYS A 492 14.58 20.80 25.10
CA LYS A 492 14.85 22.08 25.79
C LYS A 492 15.73 21.87 27.02
N SER A 493 15.42 20.86 27.83
CA SER A 493 16.22 20.51 29.01
C SER A 493 17.61 20.04 28.63
N LYS A 494 17.73 19.18 27.60
CA LYS A 494 19.04 18.73 27.09
C LYS A 494 19.87 19.90 26.56
N THR A 495 19.27 20.78 25.74
CA THR A 495 19.95 21.98 25.23
C THR A 495 20.42 22.86 26.37
N THR A 496 19.56 23.15 27.34
CA THR A 496 19.95 23.96 28.50
C THR A 496 21.08 23.30 29.30
N MET A 497 21.01 21.97 29.52
CA MET A 497 22.05 21.23 30.24
C MET A 497 23.38 21.21 29.47
N THR A 498 23.36 21.07 28.17
CA THR A 498 24.54 21.12 27.29
C THR A 498 25.21 22.50 27.39
N PHE A 499 24.43 23.58 27.23
CA PHE A 499 24.96 24.95 27.36
C PHE A 499 25.49 25.22 28.79
N LEU A 500 24.82 24.74 29.82
CA LEU A 500 25.30 24.88 31.22
C LEU A 500 26.64 24.16 31.40
N LEU A 501 26.82 22.99 30.83
CA LEU A 501 28.06 22.24 30.86
C LEU A 501 29.20 23.03 30.17
N PHE A 502 28.93 23.63 29.00
CA PHE A 502 29.88 24.55 28.36
C PHE A 502 30.14 25.81 29.18
N GLY A 503 29.14 26.35 29.86
CA GLY A 503 29.27 27.48 30.77
C GLY A 503 30.23 27.24 31.94
N ILE A 504 30.45 25.98 32.32
CA ILE A 504 31.41 25.55 33.34
C ILE A 504 32.76 25.17 32.73
N LEU A 505 32.76 24.38 31.63
CA LEU A 505 34.00 23.87 31.00
C LEU A 505 34.84 24.96 30.39
N VAL A 506 34.23 25.97 29.69
CA VAL A 506 34.99 27.04 29.03
C VAL A 506 35.77 27.91 30.03
N PRO A 507 35.17 28.40 31.13
CA PRO A 507 35.93 29.09 32.20
C PRO A 507 37.01 28.22 32.84
N ALA A 508 36.72 26.95 33.11
CA ALA A 508 37.71 26.03 33.65
C ALA A 508 38.94 25.90 32.73
N LEU A 509 38.69 25.71 31.41
CA LEU A 509 39.77 25.64 30.44
C LEU A 509 40.60 26.94 30.37
N ILE A 510 39.95 28.12 30.47
CA ILE A 510 40.63 29.44 30.50
C ILE A 510 41.53 29.54 31.74
N VAL A 511 41.04 29.10 32.93
CA VAL A 511 41.85 29.13 34.16
C VAL A 511 43.05 28.20 34.05
N VAL A 512 42.86 26.97 33.50
CA VAL A 512 43.94 26.02 33.28
C VAL A 512 44.98 26.56 32.29
N LEU A 513 44.54 27.10 31.15
CA LEU A 513 45.45 27.70 30.16
C LEU A 513 46.20 28.88 30.71
N LYS A 514 45.57 29.73 31.50
CA LYS A 514 46.21 30.88 32.15
C LYS A 514 47.29 30.41 33.12
N GLN A 515 47.05 29.30 33.87
CA GLN A 515 48.02 28.70 34.76
C GLN A 515 49.22 28.10 34.01
N LEU A 516 48.97 27.37 32.94
CA LEU A 516 50.01 26.74 32.09
C LEU A 516 50.88 27.78 31.37
N LEU A 517 50.32 28.90 30.97
CA LEU A 517 51.03 30.01 30.32
C LEU A 517 51.74 30.95 31.33
N ASN A 518 51.43 30.85 32.61
CA ASN A 518 52.06 31.70 33.64
C ASN A 518 53.36 31.05 34.14
N ASN A 519 54.42 31.20 33.37
CA ASN A 519 55.74 30.57 33.55
C ASN A 519 56.59 31.36 34.59
N THR A 520 55.99 31.97 35.60
CA THR A 520 56.73 32.63 36.66
C THR A 520 57.27 31.60 37.68
N VAL A 521 58.56 31.41 37.62
CA VAL A 521 59.31 30.65 38.62
C VAL A 521 59.07 31.32 40.01
N ARG A 522 58.34 30.68 40.88
CA ARG A 522 58.29 31.04 42.31
C ARG A 522 59.56 30.54 42.96
N SER A 523 60.50 31.44 43.28
CA SER A 523 61.63 31.14 44.11
C SER A 523 61.12 30.69 45.50
N VAL A 524 61.53 29.53 45.90
CA VAL A 524 61.40 29.03 47.26
C VAL A 524 62.36 29.82 48.12
N SER A 525 61.86 30.61 49.08
CA SER A 525 62.64 31.10 50.19
C SER A 525 62.25 30.35 51.45
#